data_958951eaae679dfad1c91acfb45a5c25
#
_entry.id   958951eaae679dfad1c91acfb45a5c25
#
_cell.length_a   1.000
_cell.length_b   1.000
_cell.length_c   1.000
_cell.angle_alpha   90.00
_cell.angle_beta   90.00
_cell.angle_gamma   90.00
#
_symmetry.space_group_name_H-M   'P 1'
#
loop_
_entity.id
_entity.type
_entity.pdbx_description
1 polymer ?
#
loop_
_entity_poly.entity_id
_entity_poly.type
_entity_poly.pdbx_seq_one_letter_code
_entity_poly.pdbx_strand_id
1 'polypeptide(L)'
;MKRHFPHLCSPITIGRVTFRNRMFSAPMGGTDITNDGCIGPKSTAFYELRGKGGAGAVTVSECMVHPETDGSHAYHLDTSILNSLAAATYTADAIHRHGAVPSLELSHSGMYAGTYMTDKSKQHN
;
A
#
# COMPACT_ATOMS: atom_id res chain seq x y z
N MET A 1 23.03 -17.74 15.68
CA MET A 1 23.71 -16.61 15.02
C MET A 1 23.41 -15.33 15.81
N LYS A 2 24.43 -14.58 16.22
CA LYS A 2 24.24 -13.32 16.98
C LYS A 2 23.72 -12.24 16.02
N ARG A 3 22.55 -11.63 16.30
CA ARG A 3 21.99 -10.57 15.47
C ARG A 3 22.77 -9.28 15.66
N HIS A 4 23.18 -8.62 14.56
CA HIS A 4 23.93 -7.36 14.62
C HIS A 4 23.11 -6.20 15.21
N PHE A 5 21.78 -6.21 15.04
CA PHE A 5 20.86 -5.17 15.49
C PHE A 5 19.75 -5.77 16.36
N PRO A 6 20.04 -6.14 17.63
CA PRO A 6 19.08 -6.87 18.46
C PRO A 6 17.80 -6.07 18.74
N HIS A 7 17.90 -4.74 18.93
CA HIS A 7 16.72 -3.90 19.18
C HIS A 7 15.83 -3.77 17.94
N LEU A 8 16.42 -3.56 16.75
CA LEU A 8 15.69 -3.49 15.49
C LEU A 8 14.97 -4.81 15.18
N CYS A 9 15.62 -5.92 15.48
CA CYS A 9 15.11 -7.26 15.22
C CYS A 9 14.23 -7.83 16.35
N SER A 10 13.98 -7.07 17.42
CA SER A 10 13.07 -7.50 18.49
C SER A 10 11.61 -7.20 18.14
N PRO A 11 10.66 -8.06 18.56
CA PRO A 11 9.25 -7.78 18.37
C PRO A 11 8.81 -6.52 19.11
N ILE A 12 7.71 -5.94 18.65
CA ILE A 12 7.04 -4.81 19.29
C ILE A 12 5.53 -5.00 19.20
N THR A 13 4.83 -4.72 20.29
CA THR A 13 3.36 -4.70 20.33
C THR A 13 2.88 -3.25 20.34
N ILE A 14 2.02 -2.89 19.41
CA ILE A 14 1.37 -1.57 19.33
C ILE A 14 -0.13 -1.81 19.36
N GLY A 15 -0.78 -1.34 20.41
CA GLY A 15 -2.19 -1.63 20.65
C GLY A 15 -2.42 -3.15 20.79
N ARG A 16 -3.17 -3.73 19.85
CA ARG A 16 -3.53 -5.16 19.85
C ARG A 16 -2.74 -5.98 18.82
N VAL A 17 -1.78 -5.36 18.13
CA VAL A 17 -1.01 -5.99 17.05
C VAL A 17 0.44 -6.16 17.46
N THR A 18 0.97 -7.37 17.32
CA THR A 18 2.39 -7.67 17.54
C THR A 18 3.12 -7.80 16.20
N PHE A 19 4.11 -6.95 16.01
CA PHE A 19 5.02 -6.98 14.88
C PHE A 19 6.25 -7.80 15.23
N ARG A 20 6.71 -8.66 14.31
CA ARG A 20 7.86 -9.56 14.55
C ARG A 20 9.20 -8.85 14.73
N ASN A 21 9.29 -7.60 14.30
CA ASN A 21 10.45 -6.72 14.45
C ASN A 21 10.01 -5.26 14.25
N ARG A 22 10.95 -4.32 14.31
CA ARG A 22 10.72 -2.88 14.21
C ARG A 22 11.05 -2.30 12.83
N MET A 23 11.20 -3.15 11.81
CA MET A 23 11.43 -2.72 10.43
C MET A 23 10.09 -2.59 9.71
N PHE A 24 9.68 -1.38 9.43
CA PHE A 24 8.43 -1.06 8.75
C PHE A 24 8.75 -0.52 7.35
N SER A 25 8.19 -1.15 6.32
CA SER A 25 8.23 -0.59 4.98
C SER A 25 7.28 0.58 4.91
N ALA A 26 7.84 1.77 4.71
CA ALA A 26 7.06 2.97 4.49
C ALA A 26 6.15 2.82 3.25
N PRO A 27 5.03 3.56 3.20
CA PRO A 27 4.18 3.60 2.02
C PRO A 27 4.97 4.06 0.80
N MET A 28 4.80 3.35 -0.29
CA MET A 28 5.41 3.65 -1.59
C MET A 28 4.46 3.23 -2.70
N GLY A 29 4.26 4.05 -3.69
CA GLY A 29 3.44 3.73 -4.85
C GLY A 29 3.85 2.40 -5.50
N GLY A 30 2.87 1.63 -5.91
CA GLY A 30 3.08 0.38 -6.62
C GLY A 30 3.64 0.59 -8.03
N THR A 31 4.05 -0.50 -8.66
CA THR A 31 4.65 -0.47 -10.01
C THR A 31 3.63 -0.59 -11.13
N ASP A 32 2.45 -1.11 -10.83
CA ASP A 32 1.31 -1.19 -11.73
C ASP A 32 0.00 -1.01 -10.98
N ILE A 33 -0.85 -0.20 -11.55
CA ILE A 33 -2.24 -0.03 -11.16
C ILE A 33 -3.05 -0.38 -12.40
N THR A 34 -4.09 -1.19 -12.22
CA THR A 34 -4.98 -1.54 -13.32
C THR A 34 -5.78 -0.33 -13.79
N ASN A 35 -6.31 -0.35 -15.02
CA ASN A 35 -7.06 0.78 -15.57
C ASN A 35 -8.29 1.16 -14.74
N ASP A 36 -8.77 0.25 -13.90
CA ASP A 36 -9.88 0.46 -12.96
C ASP A 36 -9.40 0.86 -11.54
N GLY A 37 -8.14 1.23 -11.36
CA GLY A 37 -7.62 1.71 -10.09
C GLY A 37 -7.27 0.64 -9.05
N CYS A 38 -7.23 -0.63 -9.43
CA CYS A 38 -6.87 -1.72 -8.52
C CYS A 38 -5.36 -1.97 -8.46
N ILE A 39 -4.92 -2.62 -7.38
CA ILE A 39 -3.53 -3.11 -7.25
C ILE A 39 -3.31 -4.21 -8.29
N GLY A 40 -2.33 -4.00 -9.17
CA GLY A 40 -1.94 -5.00 -10.15
C GLY A 40 -0.98 -6.06 -9.58
N PRO A 41 -0.74 -7.15 -10.32
CA PRO A 41 0.07 -8.27 -9.85
C PRO A 41 1.54 -7.91 -9.61
N LYS A 42 2.11 -6.97 -10.36
CA LYS A 42 3.49 -6.50 -10.12
C LYS A 42 3.58 -5.69 -8.83
N SER A 43 2.59 -4.84 -8.56
CA SER A 43 2.50 -4.10 -7.29
C SER A 43 2.34 -5.07 -6.11
N THR A 44 1.50 -6.10 -6.25
CA THR A 44 1.38 -7.14 -5.22
C THR A 44 2.72 -7.82 -4.96
N ALA A 45 3.44 -8.24 -6.00
CA ALA A 45 4.77 -8.85 -5.87
C ALA A 45 5.78 -7.88 -5.22
N PHE A 46 5.72 -6.60 -5.56
CA PHE A 46 6.56 -5.56 -4.97
C PHE A 46 6.36 -5.44 -3.45
N TYR A 47 5.12 -5.47 -2.97
CA TYR A 47 4.83 -5.44 -1.53
C TYR A 47 5.17 -6.77 -0.85
N GLU A 48 4.85 -7.90 -1.49
CA GLU A 48 5.18 -9.22 -0.99
C GLU A 48 6.68 -9.40 -0.75
N LEU A 49 7.53 -8.93 -1.68
CA LEU A 49 8.99 -9.00 -1.55
C LEU A 49 9.51 -8.27 -0.30
N ARG A 50 8.87 -7.22 0.16
CA ARG A 50 9.23 -6.54 1.42
C ARG A 50 8.94 -7.39 2.63
N GLY A 51 7.79 -8.02 2.67
CA GLY A 51 7.43 -9.01 3.69
C GLY A 51 8.41 -10.18 3.69
N LYS A 52 8.69 -10.76 2.51
CA LYS A 52 9.66 -11.84 2.31
C LYS A 52 11.08 -11.42 2.72
N GLY A 53 11.46 -10.17 2.47
CA GLY A 53 12.75 -9.58 2.85
C GLY A 53 12.91 -9.35 4.34
N GLY A 54 11.87 -9.53 5.14
CA GLY A 54 11.95 -9.51 6.61
C GLY A 54 11.28 -8.31 7.28
N ALA A 55 10.62 -7.42 6.57
CA ALA A 55 9.87 -6.31 7.19
C ALA A 55 8.81 -6.83 8.17
N GLY A 56 8.67 -6.18 9.33
CA GLY A 56 7.63 -6.48 10.31
C GLY A 56 6.25 -5.95 9.91
N ALA A 57 6.23 -4.86 9.16
CA ALA A 57 5.03 -4.31 8.54
C ALA A 57 5.31 -3.84 7.11
N VAL A 58 4.30 -3.88 6.26
CA VAL A 58 4.36 -3.36 4.89
C VAL A 58 3.10 -2.55 4.64
N THR A 59 3.28 -1.25 4.34
CA THR A 59 2.18 -0.36 4.01
C THR A 59 2.05 -0.21 2.50
N VAL A 60 0.88 -0.53 1.99
CA VAL A 60 0.49 -0.25 0.61
C VAL A 60 0.14 1.23 0.53
N SER A 61 0.71 1.92 -0.44
CA SER A 61 0.67 3.36 -0.53
C SER A 61 -0.44 3.89 -1.39
N GLU A 62 -0.82 4.99 -0.95
CA GLU A 62 -1.64 6.07 -1.47
C GLU A 62 -2.92 5.55 -2.12
N CYS A 63 -3.84 5.14 -1.26
CA CYS A 63 -5.15 4.66 -1.67
C CYS A 63 -6.14 5.80 -1.50
N MET A 64 -6.67 6.34 -2.58
CA MET A 64 -7.69 7.37 -2.52
C MET A 64 -8.99 6.80 -1.94
N VAL A 65 -9.63 7.57 -1.09
CA VAL A 65 -10.88 7.17 -0.42
C VAL A 65 -12.12 7.51 -1.22
N HIS A 66 -12.00 8.44 -2.17
CA HIS A 66 -13.09 8.86 -3.04
C HIS A 66 -12.51 9.51 -4.31
N PRO A 67 -13.07 9.29 -5.51
CA PRO A 67 -12.54 9.81 -6.76
C PRO A 67 -12.38 11.33 -6.82
N GLU A 68 -13.21 12.07 -6.07
CA GLU A 68 -13.13 13.53 -6.00
C GLU A 68 -12.08 14.05 -5.01
N THR A 69 -11.48 13.17 -4.19
CA THR A 69 -10.53 13.56 -3.13
C THR A 69 -9.09 13.44 -3.55
N ASP A 70 -8.84 12.86 -4.71
CA ASP A 70 -7.52 12.71 -5.27
C ASP A 70 -7.33 13.60 -6.49
N GLY A 71 -6.12 14.06 -6.67
CA GLY A 71 -5.80 14.95 -7.78
C GLY A 71 -4.30 15.11 -7.96
N SER A 72 -3.49 14.46 -7.12
CA SER A 72 -2.06 14.66 -7.16
C SER A 72 -1.34 13.87 -8.26
N HIS A 73 -1.93 12.75 -8.71
CA HIS A 73 -1.31 11.86 -9.72
C HIS A 73 -2.36 11.23 -10.65
N ALA A 74 -1.93 10.81 -11.83
CA ALA A 74 -2.82 10.25 -12.86
C ALA A 74 -3.32 8.83 -12.56
N TYR A 75 -2.66 8.10 -11.63
CA TYR A 75 -2.97 6.70 -11.33
C TYR A 75 -2.83 6.44 -9.84
N HIS A 76 -3.95 6.41 -9.15
CA HIS A 76 -4.02 6.08 -7.73
C HIS A 76 -4.85 4.83 -7.51
N LEU A 77 -4.51 4.09 -6.46
CA LEU A 77 -5.34 3.00 -5.98
C LEU A 77 -6.67 3.58 -5.50
N ASP A 78 -7.77 3.11 -6.05
CA ASP A 78 -9.11 3.57 -5.71
C ASP A 78 -9.79 2.58 -4.77
N THR A 79 -9.90 2.93 -3.49
CA THR A 79 -10.59 2.10 -2.50
C THR A 79 -12.11 2.24 -2.53
N SER A 80 -12.65 3.18 -3.31
CA SER A 80 -14.09 3.38 -3.44
C SER A 80 -14.77 2.37 -4.37
N ILE A 81 -14.00 1.70 -5.24
CA ILE A 81 -14.52 0.73 -6.19
C ILE A 81 -14.61 -0.68 -5.59
N LEU A 82 -15.63 -1.44 -5.98
CA LEU A 82 -15.90 -2.76 -5.41
C LEU A 82 -14.74 -3.76 -5.61
N ASN A 83 -14.10 -3.73 -6.79
CA ASN A 83 -13.00 -4.65 -7.11
C ASN A 83 -11.73 -4.40 -6.30
N SER A 84 -11.56 -3.20 -5.73
CA SER A 84 -10.39 -2.86 -4.92
C SER A 84 -10.25 -3.73 -3.67
N LEU A 85 -11.38 -4.15 -3.08
CA LEU A 85 -11.38 -5.03 -1.91
C LEU A 85 -10.73 -6.37 -2.22
N ALA A 86 -11.06 -6.99 -3.35
CA ALA A 86 -10.49 -8.29 -3.74
C ALA A 86 -8.97 -8.17 -4.00
N ALA A 87 -8.55 -7.15 -4.73
CA ALA A 87 -7.14 -6.90 -5.02
C ALA A 87 -6.33 -6.58 -3.75
N ALA A 88 -6.89 -5.75 -2.85
CA ALA A 88 -6.27 -5.44 -1.56
C ALA A 88 -6.17 -6.67 -0.66
N THR A 89 -7.22 -7.51 -0.61
CA THR A 89 -7.20 -8.77 0.15
C THR A 89 -6.11 -9.70 -0.36
N TYR A 90 -6.01 -9.90 -1.67
CA TYR A 90 -4.97 -10.73 -2.27
C TYR A 90 -3.56 -10.21 -1.95
N THR A 91 -3.37 -8.89 -1.99
CA THR A 91 -2.10 -8.25 -1.64
C THR A 91 -1.78 -8.39 -0.15
N ALA A 92 -2.79 -8.21 0.71
CA ALA A 92 -2.64 -8.39 2.15
C ALA A 92 -2.23 -9.83 2.50
N ASP A 93 -2.86 -10.82 1.88
CA ASP A 93 -2.52 -12.24 2.07
C ASP A 93 -1.09 -12.54 1.58
N ALA A 94 -0.67 -11.95 0.46
CA ALA A 94 0.68 -12.09 -0.06
C ALA A 94 1.74 -11.54 0.92
N ILE A 95 1.47 -10.40 1.55
CA ILE A 95 2.34 -9.82 2.59
C ILE A 95 2.32 -10.69 3.86
N HIS A 96 1.11 -11.07 4.29
CA HIS A 96 0.89 -11.75 5.57
C HIS A 96 1.50 -13.16 5.61
N ARG A 97 1.52 -13.88 4.47
CA ARG A 97 2.13 -15.23 4.37
C ARG A 97 3.60 -15.27 4.78
N HIS A 98 4.30 -14.14 4.74
CA HIS A 98 5.68 -14.00 5.19
C HIS A 98 5.81 -13.47 6.63
N GLY A 99 4.71 -13.36 7.37
CA GLY A 99 4.68 -12.90 8.77
C GLY A 99 4.85 -11.39 8.94
N ALA A 100 4.68 -10.61 7.89
CA ALA A 100 4.56 -9.15 7.98
C ALA A 100 3.09 -8.74 8.18
N VAL A 101 2.87 -7.62 8.86
CA VAL A 101 1.53 -7.03 9.03
C VAL A 101 1.26 -6.10 7.85
N PRO A 102 0.23 -6.37 7.02
CA PRO A 102 -0.17 -5.46 5.96
C PRO A 102 -0.98 -4.29 6.49
N SER A 103 -0.86 -3.13 5.84
CA SER A 103 -1.70 -1.95 6.06
C SER A 103 -1.89 -1.16 4.77
N LEU A 104 -2.91 -0.31 4.73
CA LEU A 104 -3.15 0.64 3.65
C LEU A 104 -2.95 2.06 4.17
N GLU A 105 -2.32 2.90 3.37
CA GLU A 105 -2.32 4.35 3.57
C GLU A 105 -3.51 4.94 2.82
N LEU A 106 -4.46 5.51 3.55
CA LEU A 106 -5.60 6.21 2.97
C LEU A 106 -5.24 7.68 2.76
N SER A 107 -5.51 8.20 1.57
CA SER A 107 -5.12 9.56 1.20
C SER A 107 -6.30 10.45 0.80
N HIS A 108 -6.10 11.74 1.04
CA HIS A 108 -6.97 12.83 0.60
C HIS A 108 -6.09 14.03 0.25
N SER A 109 -6.12 14.45 -1.00
CA SER A 109 -5.21 15.50 -1.53
C SER A 109 -5.54 16.92 -1.05
N GLY A 110 -6.57 17.10 -0.22
CA GLY A 110 -6.93 18.39 0.36
C GLY A 110 -7.20 19.45 -0.70
N MET A 111 -6.50 20.59 -0.62
CA MET A 111 -6.66 21.68 -1.57
C MET A 111 -6.21 21.34 -3.01
N TYR A 112 -5.46 20.27 -3.19
CA TYR A 112 -5.03 19.78 -4.50
C TYR A 112 -5.98 18.73 -5.08
N ALA A 113 -7.02 18.33 -4.35
CA ALA A 113 -8.03 17.40 -4.85
C ALA A 113 -8.68 17.95 -6.12
N GLY A 114 -8.88 17.08 -7.11
CA GLY A 114 -9.54 17.43 -8.36
C GLY A 114 -8.68 18.18 -9.39
N THR A 115 -7.43 18.56 -9.09
CA THR A 115 -6.59 19.27 -10.06
C THR A 115 -6.26 18.45 -11.31
N TYR A 116 -6.22 17.13 -11.17
CA TYR A 116 -6.06 16.20 -12.30
C TYR A 116 -7.38 15.73 -12.92
N MET A 117 -8.47 15.76 -12.16
CA MET A 117 -9.79 15.28 -12.60
C MET A 117 -10.48 16.25 -13.56
N THR A 118 -10.06 17.51 -13.62
CA THR A 118 -10.64 18.52 -14.52
C THR A 118 -10.21 18.36 -15.97
N ASP A 119 -9.14 17.61 -16.22
CA ASP A 119 -8.65 17.38 -17.59
C ASP A 119 -8.92 15.93 -18.03
N LYS A 120 -10.20 15.63 -18.27
CA LYS A 120 -10.66 14.32 -18.79
C LYS A 120 -9.99 13.93 -20.11
N SER A 121 -9.36 14.87 -20.82
CA SER A 121 -8.65 14.60 -22.08
C SER A 121 -7.33 13.85 -21.87
N LYS A 122 -6.78 13.85 -20.65
CA LYS A 122 -5.53 13.16 -20.32
C LYS A 122 -5.71 11.76 -19.73
N GLN A 123 -6.95 11.33 -19.50
CA GLN A 123 -7.25 10.01 -18.95
C GLN A 123 -7.24 8.88 -19.98
N HIS A 124 -7.03 9.17 -21.26
CA HIS A 124 -7.12 8.20 -22.36
C HIS A 124 -5.95 8.35 -23.35
N ASN A 125 -4.72 8.18 -22.88
CA ASN A 125 -3.59 7.86 -23.77
C ASN A 125 -2.66 6.84 -23.12
#